data_174a01bcddac8a4c1c66d4bf7014c376
#
_entry.id   174a01bcddac8a4c1c66d4bf7014c376
#
_cell.length_a   1.000
_cell.length_b   1.000
_cell.length_c   1.000
_cell.angle_alpha   90.00
_cell.angle_beta   90.00
_cell.angle_gamma   90.00
#
_symmetry.space_group_name_H-M   'P 1'
#
loop_
_entity.id
_entity.type
_entity.pdbx_description
1 polymer ?
#
loop_
_entity_poly.entity_id
_entity_poly.type
_entity_poly.pdbx_seq_one_letter_code
_entity_poly.pdbx_strand_id
1 'polypeptide(L)'
;GNPDGGYPGILSLIDAIETENYRAAEIFHRAPYKISRRASREQVYTVREFVWLQMLNRGMKTWGIAVSDAHTVHGNGVGGWRTYVRCSTDDPAKIDWREISRRAKGGQMILTTGPYLEVATTDGVLSGGLARANDSIDLKVRVQCPSWIDIDRIQVLVNGRPVESLNFTRTSHQEWFSD
;
A
#
# COMPACT_ATOMS: atom_id res chain seq x y z
N GLY A 1 -12.00 -19.53 -13.99
CA GLY A 1 -12.73 -18.34 -14.43
C GLY A 1 -11.84 -17.39 -15.20
N ASN A 2 -12.40 -16.52 -16.01
CA ASN A 2 -11.66 -15.50 -16.73
C ASN A 2 -10.99 -14.54 -15.70
N PRO A 3 -9.65 -14.41 -15.66
CA PRO A 3 -8.98 -13.55 -14.70
C PRO A 3 -9.35 -12.07 -14.84
N ASP A 4 -9.83 -11.67 -16.00
CA ASP A 4 -10.25 -10.29 -16.29
C ASP A 4 -11.72 -10.01 -15.92
N GLY A 5 -12.38 -10.91 -15.20
CA GLY A 5 -13.74 -10.69 -14.69
C GLY A 5 -14.81 -10.47 -15.77
N GLY A 6 -14.59 -10.96 -16.97
CA GLY A 6 -15.50 -10.76 -18.11
C GLY A 6 -15.11 -9.62 -19.04
N TYR A 7 -14.06 -8.87 -18.73
CA TYR A 7 -13.47 -7.82 -19.57
C TYR A 7 -12.02 -8.16 -19.89
N PRO A 8 -11.77 -9.08 -20.85
CA PRO A 8 -10.42 -9.51 -21.20
C PRO A 8 -9.53 -8.33 -21.61
N GLY A 9 -8.35 -8.25 -21.04
CA GLY A 9 -7.36 -7.23 -21.34
C GLY A 9 -7.50 -5.91 -20.57
N ILE A 10 -8.63 -5.63 -19.91
CA ILE A 10 -8.78 -4.39 -19.13
C ILE A 10 -7.75 -4.31 -18.01
N LEU A 11 -7.56 -5.40 -17.26
CA LEU A 11 -6.64 -5.41 -16.11
C LEU A 11 -5.19 -5.16 -16.52
N SER A 12 -4.81 -5.51 -17.76
CA SER A 12 -3.46 -5.24 -18.28
C SER A 12 -3.22 -3.74 -18.56
N LEU A 13 -4.29 -2.94 -18.61
CA LEU A 13 -4.24 -1.50 -18.86
C LEU A 13 -4.27 -0.68 -17.57
N ILE A 14 -4.45 -1.33 -16.43
CA ILE A 14 -4.55 -0.67 -15.14
C ILE A 14 -3.16 -0.57 -14.51
N ASP A 15 -2.62 0.64 -14.39
CA ASP A 15 -1.34 0.90 -13.74
C ASP A 15 -1.47 0.97 -12.22
N ALA A 16 -2.60 1.45 -11.71
CA ALA A 16 -2.81 1.66 -10.29
C ALA A 16 -4.27 1.42 -9.87
N ILE A 17 -4.46 1.09 -8.60
CA ILE A 17 -5.76 0.92 -7.97
C ILE A 17 -5.79 1.69 -6.65
N GLU A 18 -6.87 2.39 -6.39
CA GLU A 18 -7.12 3.04 -5.11
C GLU A 18 -7.33 1.99 -4.01
N THR A 19 -6.53 2.08 -2.96
CA THR A 19 -6.48 1.07 -1.89
C THR A 19 -6.88 1.61 -0.52
N GLU A 20 -7.05 2.91 -0.36
CA GLU A 20 -7.45 3.46 0.93
C GLU A 20 -8.84 2.96 1.33
N ASN A 21 -8.94 2.55 2.59
CA ASN A 21 -10.19 2.09 3.18
C ASN A 21 -10.15 2.35 4.69
N TYR A 22 -11.22 2.92 5.22
CA TYR A 22 -11.42 3.07 6.68
C TYR A 22 -11.36 1.73 7.43
N ARG A 23 -11.52 0.64 6.70
CA ARG A 23 -11.57 -0.72 7.23
C ARG A 23 -10.32 -1.53 6.87
N ALA A 24 -9.21 -0.86 6.54
CA ALA A 24 -7.95 -1.53 6.25
C ALA A 24 -7.53 -2.51 7.37
N ALA A 25 -7.90 -2.22 8.62
CA ALA A 25 -7.75 -3.14 9.72
C ALA A 25 -8.41 -4.51 9.50
N GLU A 26 -9.44 -4.61 8.65
CA GLU A 26 -10.09 -5.89 8.34
C GLU A 26 -9.17 -6.85 7.56
N ILE A 27 -8.15 -6.35 6.85
CA ILE A 27 -7.11 -7.19 6.22
C ILE A 27 -6.35 -7.98 7.30
N PHE A 28 -6.12 -7.34 8.45
CA PHE A 28 -5.34 -7.88 9.56
C PHE A 28 -6.20 -8.70 10.54
N HIS A 29 -7.53 -8.66 10.40
CA HIS A 29 -8.49 -9.28 11.33
C HIS A 29 -9.19 -10.55 10.80
N ARG A 30 -8.62 -11.28 9.89
CA ARG A 30 -9.13 -12.57 9.40
C ARG A 30 -10.38 -12.56 8.52
N ALA A 31 -11.05 -11.43 8.34
CA ALA A 31 -12.27 -11.34 7.54
C ALA A 31 -12.14 -10.30 6.41
N PRO A 32 -11.29 -10.56 5.39
CA PRO A 32 -11.04 -9.61 4.31
C PRO A 32 -12.25 -9.48 3.36
N TYR A 33 -13.31 -10.24 3.59
CA TYR A 33 -14.55 -10.17 2.82
C TYR A 33 -15.76 -10.47 3.71
N LYS A 34 -16.89 -9.95 3.29
CA LYS A 34 -18.21 -10.26 3.88
C LYS A 34 -19.11 -10.81 2.80
N ILE A 35 -19.83 -11.86 3.11
CA ILE A 35 -20.89 -12.39 2.27
C ILE A 35 -22.21 -11.83 2.79
N SER A 36 -22.90 -11.07 1.97
CA SER A 36 -24.24 -10.59 2.26
C SER A 36 -25.23 -11.31 1.37
N ARG A 37 -26.27 -11.88 1.99
CA ARG A 37 -27.40 -12.47 1.27
C ARG A 37 -28.54 -11.47 1.28
N ARG A 38 -28.86 -10.91 0.12
CA ARG A 38 -30.01 -10.02 -0.05
C ARG A 38 -30.95 -10.60 -1.10
N ALA A 39 -32.13 -10.96 -0.66
CA ALA A 39 -33.12 -11.65 -1.50
C ALA A 39 -32.59 -12.99 -2.04
N SER A 40 -32.57 -13.20 -3.34
CA SER A 40 -32.09 -14.41 -4.00
C SER A 40 -30.63 -14.34 -4.47
N ARG A 41 -29.89 -13.28 -4.10
CA ARG A 41 -28.51 -13.04 -4.56
C ARG A 41 -27.55 -13.01 -3.39
N GLU A 42 -26.46 -13.74 -3.54
CA GLU A 42 -25.30 -13.66 -2.68
C GLU A 42 -24.33 -12.61 -3.25
N GLN A 43 -23.95 -11.64 -2.43
CA GLN A 43 -22.98 -10.61 -2.78
C GLN A 43 -21.78 -10.73 -1.87
N VAL A 44 -20.59 -10.76 -2.46
CA VAL A 44 -19.33 -10.75 -1.75
C VAL A 44 -18.81 -9.31 -1.74
N TYR A 45 -18.66 -8.75 -0.56
CA TYR A 45 -18.02 -7.45 -0.37
C TYR A 45 -16.59 -7.69 0.11
N THR A 46 -15.64 -7.11 -0.62
CA THR A 46 -14.22 -7.17 -0.27
C THR A 46 -13.70 -5.78 0.05
N VAL A 47 -12.64 -5.71 0.84
CA VAL A 47 -11.86 -4.48 0.98
C VAL A 47 -10.93 -4.33 -0.23
N ARG A 48 -10.68 -3.09 -0.66
CA ARG A 48 -9.88 -2.80 -1.87
C ARG A 48 -8.45 -3.33 -1.74
N GLU A 49 -7.86 -3.19 -0.56
CA GLU A 49 -6.51 -3.69 -0.26
C GLU A 49 -6.41 -5.21 -0.45
N PHE A 50 -7.43 -5.95 -0.06
CA PHE A 50 -7.45 -7.40 -0.28
C PHE A 50 -7.47 -7.73 -1.77
N VAL A 51 -8.29 -7.03 -2.56
CA VAL A 51 -8.35 -7.22 -4.01
C VAL A 51 -6.99 -6.90 -4.63
N TRP A 52 -6.38 -5.78 -4.25
CA TRP A 52 -5.06 -5.37 -4.71
C TRP A 52 -3.99 -6.43 -4.38
N LEU A 53 -3.95 -6.93 -3.16
CA LEU A 53 -3.01 -7.99 -2.75
C LEU A 53 -3.21 -9.27 -3.56
N GLN A 54 -4.46 -9.63 -3.91
CA GLN A 54 -4.73 -10.78 -4.78
C GLN A 54 -4.26 -10.54 -6.22
N MET A 55 -4.33 -9.31 -6.73
CA MET A 55 -3.77 -8.95 -8.04
C MET A 55 -2.25 -9.11 -8.04
N LEU A 56 -1.56 -8.59 -7.04
CA LEU A 56 -0.11 -8.76 -6.88
C LEU A 56 0.29 -10.24 -6.80
N ASN A 57 -0.46 -11.05 -6.04
CA ASN A 57 -0.21 -12.50 -5.93
C ASN A 57 -0.36 -13.26 -7.28
N ARG A 58 -1.08 -12.68 -8.23
CA ARG A 58 -1.21 -13.20 -9.59
C ARG A 58 -0.15 -12.65 -10.55
N GLY A 59 0.82 -11.91 -10.03
CA GLY A 59 1.90 -11.30 -10.83
C GLY A 59 1.48 -10.04 -11.58
N MET A 60 0.30 -9.48 -11.29
CA MET A 60 -0.16 -8.23 -11.89
C MET A 60 0.53 -7.06 -11.20
N LYS A 61 1.34 -6.31 -11.94
CA LYS A 61 2.06 -5.14 -11.43
C LYS A 61 1.15 -3.90 -11.41
N THR A 62 0.06 -3.99 -10.67
CA THR A 62 -0.85 -2.89 -10.40
C THR A 62 -0.54 -2.33 -9.01
N TRP A 63 -0.26 -1.05 -8.92
CA TRP A 63 0.22 -0.44 -7.68
C TRP A 63 -0.93 0.19 -6.90
N GLY A 64 -0.84 0.15 -5.57
CA GLY A 64 -1.78 0.87 -4.73
C GLY A 64 -1.56 2.37 -4.80
N ILE A 65 -2.63 3.15 -4.79
CA ILE A 65 -2.63 4.60 -4.59
C ILE A 65 -3.60 4.96 -3.47
N ALA A 66 -3.34 6.06 -2.80
CA ALA A 66 -4.19 6.62 -1.77
C ALA A 66 -4.46 8.10 -2.09
N VAL A 67 -5.71 8.50 -2.00
CA VAL A 67 -6.17 9.87 -2.27
C VAL A 67 -7.24 10.24 -1.26
N SER A 68 -7.39 11.53 -0.94
CA SER A 68 -8.40 11.97 0.03
C SER A 68 -9.82 11.99 -0.53
N ASP A 69 -9.97 12.00 -1.85
CA ASP A 69 -11.27 12.16 -2.55
C ASP A 69 -12.13 13.28 -1.93
N ALA A 70 -11.48 14.37 -1.53
CA ALA A 70 -12.10 15.44 -0.77
C ALA A 70 -12.98 16.32 -1.65
N HIS A 71 -14.27 16.36 -1.35
CA HIS A 71 -15.27 17.16 -2.06
C HIS A 71 -15.61 18.48 -1.32
N THR A 72 -15.21 18.59 -0.07
CA THR A 72 -15.44 19.78 0.77
C THR A 72 -14.18 20.11 1.56
N VAL A 73 -14.00 21.38 1.91
CA VAL A 73 -12.87 21.85 2.74
C VAL A 73 -12.94 21.24 4.13
N HIS A 74 -14.15 21.08 4.65
CA HIS A 74 -14.38 20.51 5.98
C HIS A 74 -15.07 19.15 5.85
N GLY A 75 -14.64 18.18 6.63
CA GLY A 75 -15.27 16.87 6.74
C GLY A 75 -14.63 15.72 5.94
N ASN A 76 -13.97 16.00 4.83
CA ASN A 76 -13.37 14.95 3.99
C ASN A 76 -11.86 14.75 4.22
N GLY A 77 -11.25 15.49 5.15
CA GLY A 77 -9.83 15.31 5.48
C GLY A 77 -8.90 15.56 4.29
N VAL A 78 -8.97 16.77 3.70
CA VAL A 78 -8.09 17.17 2.59
C VAL A 78 -6.64 16.84 2.90
N GLY A 79 -5.98 16.03 2.03
CA GLY A 79 -4.60 15.59 2.21
C GLY A 79 -4.42 14.53 3.31
N GLY A 80 -5.47 14.02 3.92
CA GLY A 80 -5.41 12.96 4.93
C GLY A 80 -4.85 11.66 4.34
N TRP A 81 -5.46 11.18 3.27
CA TRP A 81 -4.95 10.08 2.46
C TRP A 81 -4.12 10.64 1.32
N ARG A 82 -2.93 10.13 1.10
CA ARG A 82 -2.02 10.65 0.08
C ARG A 82 -1.03 9.60 -0.39
N THR A 83 -0.57 9.79 -1.61
CA THR A 83 0.49 9.00 -2.22
C THR A 83 1.72 9.89 -2.40
N TYR A 84 2.84 9.48 -1.82
CA TYR A 84 4.14 10.05 -2.14
C TYR A 84 4.74 9.30 -3.32
N VAL A 85 5.20 10.02 -4.32
CA VAL A 85 5.94 9.47 -5.45
C VAL A 85 7.37 9.95 -5.36
N ARG A 86 8.32 9.03 -5.44
CA ARG A 86 9.74 9.39 -5.44
C ARG A 86 10.06 10.21 -6.68
N CYS A 87 10.78 11.31 -6.51
CA CYS A 87 11.30 12.12 -7.62
C CYS A 87 12.72 12.63 -7.31
N SER A 88 13.37 13.17 -8.32
CA SER A 88 14.76 13.67 -8.24
C SER A 88 14.89 14.98 -7.47
N THR A 89 13.78 15.71 -7.31
CA THR A 89 13.71 17.00 -6.61
C THR A 89 12.36 17.17 -5.94
N ASP A 90 12.30 17.91 -4.85
CA ASP A 90 11.09 18.39 -4.17
C ASP A 90 10.78 19.87 -4.48
N ASP A 91 11.59 20.52 -5.31
CA ASP A 91 11.32 21.87 -5.80
C ASP A 91 10.18 21.83 -6.82
N PRO A 92 8.98 22.37 -6.51
CA PRO A 92 7.81 22.29 -7.39
C PRO A 92 8.06 22.87 -8.79
N ALA A 93 8.96 23.84 -8.92
CA ALA A 93 9.28 24.47 -10.20
C ALA A 93 10.15 23.57 -11.11
N LYS A 94 10.74 22.53 -10.55
CA LYS A 94 11.67 21.61 -11.25
C LYS A 94 11.14 20.20 -11.38
N ILE A 95 9.97 19.91 -10.84
CA ILE A 95 9.37 18.58 -10.92
C ILE A 95 8.99 18.27 -12.38
N ASP A 96 9.54 17.19 -12.91
CA ASP A 96 9.14 16.66 -14.22
C ASP A 96 7.97 15.68 -14.04
N TRP A 97 6.82 16.04 -14.60
CA TRP A 97 5.63 15.18 -14.56
C TRP A 97 5.85 13.80 -15.24
N ARG A 98 6.76 13.72 -16.21
CA ARG A 98 7.12 12.46 -16.86
C ARG A 98 7.90 11.56 -15.93
N GLU A 99 8.76 12.14 -15.09
CA GLU A 99 9.43 11.40 -14.03
C GLU A 99 8.41 10.85 -13.04
N ILE A 100 7.49 11.70 -12.55
CA ILE A 100 6.42 11.28 -11.64
C ILE A 100 5.64 10.11 -12.22
N SER A 101 5.17 10.21 -13.47
CA SER A 101 4.41 9.16 -14.15
C SER A 101 5.22 7.85 -14.25
N ARG A 102 6.48 7.92 -14.67
CA ARG A 102 7.34 6.75 -14.78
C ARG A 102 7.60 6.08 -13.43
N ARG A 103 7.85 6.86 -12.38
CA ARG A 103 8.09 6.37 -11.02
C ARG A 103 6.83 5.72 -10.45
N ALA A 104 5.67 6.34 -10.63
CA ALA A 104 4.39 5.79 -10.20
C ALA A 104 4.09 4.45 -10.90
N LYS A 105 4.26 4.39 -12.22
CA LYS A 105 4.12 3.14 -12.99
C LYS A 105 5.13 2.06 -12.58
N GLY A 106 6.26 2.45 -12.04
CA GLY A 106 7.27 1.54 -11.47
C GLY A 106 6.99 1.15 -10.02
N GLY A 107 5.91 1.63 -9.40
CA GLY A 107 5.57 1.32 -8.00
C GLY A 107 6.46 2.00 -6.95
N GLN A 108 7.22 3.03 -7.34
CA GLN A 108 8.06 3.79 -6.42
C GLN A 108 7.22 4.82 -5.65
N MET A 109 6.26 4.30 -4.90
CA MET A 109 5.25 5.06 -4.20
C MET A 109 5.10 4.58 -2.76
N ILE A 110 4.61 5.47 -1.91
CA ILE A 110 4.26 5.21 -0.52
C ILE A 110 2.86 5.78 -0.29
N LEU A 111 2.00 4.97 0.31
CA LEU A 111 0.64 5.34 0.68
C LEU A 111 0.62 5.64 2.17
N THR A 112 0.02 6.76 2.56
CA THR A 112 0.03 7.15 3.96
C THR A 112 -1.14 8.06 4.34
N THR A 113 -1.44 8.07 5.62
CA THR A 113 -2.31 9.06 6.28
C THR A 113 -1.52 10.05 7.13
N GLY A 114 -0.20 9.92 7.20
CA GLY A 114 0.66 10.80 7.99
C GLY A 114 2.10 10.34 8.04
N PRO A 115 2.38 9.16 8.55
CA PRO A 115 3.75 8.64 8.63
C PRO A 115 4.39 8.52 7.24
N TYR A 116 5.68 8.84 7.17
CA TYR A 116 6.49 8.63 5.98
C TYR A 116 7.27 7.33 6.13
N LEU A 117 7.12 6.42 5.17
CA LEU A 117 7.71 5.09 5.18
C LEU A 117 8.76 4.97 4.07
N GLU A 118 9.96 4.57 4.43
CA GLU A 118 10.99 4.18 3.46
C GLU A 118 11.25 2.67 3.58
N VAL A 119 11.19 1.98 2.46
CA VAL A 119 11.51 0.55 2.37
C VAL A 119 12.44 0.33 1.19
N ALA A 120 13.56 -0.33 1.46
CA ALA A 120 14.49 -0.77 0.45
C ALA A 120 15.18 -2.07 0.88
N THR A 121 15.65 -2.84 -0.06
CA THR A 121 16.60 -3.91 0.26
C THR A 121 17.97 -3.33 0.63
N THR A 122 18.81 -4.10 1.28
CA THR A 122 20.18 -3.65 1.66
C THR A 122 21.06 -3.34 0.45
N ASP A 123 20.79 -3.97 -0.69
CA ASP A 123 21.45 -3.70 -1.98
C ASP A 123 20.79 -2.58 -2.80
N GLY A 124 19.78 -1.91 -2.23
CA GLY A 124 19.21 -0.68 -2.78
C GLY A 124 18.01 -0.84 -3.69
N VAL A 125 17.39 -2.01 -3.78
CA VAL A 125 16.13 -2.17 -4.53
C VAL A 125 15.00 -1.49 -3.74
N LEU A 126 14.30 -0.58 -4.40
CA LEU A 126 13.20 0.19 -3.83
C LEU A 126 11.86 -0.52 -4.01
N SER A 127 10.81 0.01 -3.34
CA SER A 127 9.42 -0.43 -3.54
C SER A 127 9.08 -0.49 -5.04
N GLY A 128 8.28 -1.48 -5.43
CA GLY A 128 7.95 -1.76 -6.83
C GLY A 128 9.05 -2.49 -7.61
N GLY A 129 10.27 -2.55 -7.10
CA GLY A 129 11.39 -3.24 -7.73
C GLY A 129 11.31 -4.76 -7.59
N LEU A 130 12.17 -5.44 -8.33
CA LEU A 130 12.37 -6.88 -8.26
C LEU A 130 13.69 -7.17 -7.55
N ALA A 131 13.62 -7.65 -6.32
CA ALA A 131 14.77 -8.18 -5.61
C ALA A 131 14.91 -9.68 -5.88
N ARG A 132 16.14 -10.15 -5.97
CA ARG A 132 16.44 -11.59 -6.08
C ARG A 132 17.14 -12.04 -4.82
N ALA A 133 16.69 -13.15 -4.27
CA ALA A 133 17.31 -13.79 -3.13
C ALA A 133 17.55 -15.27 -3.44
N ASN A 134 18.59 -15.83 -2.85
CA ASN A 134 18.77 -17.27 -2.85
C ASN A 134 17.94 -17.86 -1.69
N ASP A 135 18.11 -17.36 -0.46
CA ASP A 135 17.43 -17.86 0.74
C ASP A 135 16.64 -16.78 1.47
N SER A 136 17.16 -15.56 1.56
CA SER A 136 16.57 -14.46 2.31
C SER A 136 16.77 -13.11 1.62
N ILE A 137 15.96 -12.13 2.00
CA ILE A 137 16.11 -10.73 1.60
C ILE A 137 16.11 -9.88 2.87
N ASP A 138 17.15 -9.06 3.02
CA ASP A 138 17.21 -8.09 4.08
C ASP A 138 16.60 -6.76 3.64
N LEU A 139 15.65 -6.28 4.44
CA LEU A 139 14.96 -5.01 4.21
C LEU A 139 15.40 -3.97 5.23
N LYS A 140 15.69 -2.78 4.75
CA LYS A 140 15.79 -1.58 5.57
C LYS A 140 14.45 -0.88 5.57
N VAL A 141 13.88 -0.72 6.76
CA VAL A 141 12.61 -0.01 6.97
C VAL A 141 12.88 1.18 7.86
N ARG A 142 12.44 2.36 7.43
CA ARG A 142 12.49 3.59 8.21
C ARG A 142 11.12 4.23 8.20
N VAL A 143 10.63 4.58 9.37
CA VAL A 143 9.36 5.30 9.53
C VAL A 143 9.64 6.64 10.20
N GLN A 144 9.09 7.71 9.67
CA GLN A 144 9.10 9.04 10.25
C GLN A 144 7.68 9.54 10.40
N CYS A 145 7.35 10.11 11.53
CA CYS A 145 6.04 10.70 11.75
C CYS A 145 6.18 12.01 12.54
N PRO A 146 5.22 12.92 12.41
CA PRO A 146 5.17 14.10 13.27
C PRO A 146 4.84 13.70 14.71
N SER A 147 5.20 14.56 15.67
CA SER A 147 5.09 14.30 17.11
C SER A 147 3.67 14.02 17.63
N TRP A 148 2.64 14.34 16.86
CA TRP A 148 1.24 14.04 17.22
C TRP A 148 0.73 12.69 16.68
N ILE A 149 1.56 11.94 15.96
CA ILE A 149 1.26 10.59 15.49
C ILE A 149 2.19 9.63 16.21
N ASP A 150 1.64 8.64 16.87
CA ASP A 150 2.41 7.57 17.50
C ASP A 150 2.37 6.31 16.61
N ILE A 151 3.55 5.73 16.42
CA ILE A 151 3.73 4.45 15.71
C ILE A 151 4.07 3.38 16.75
N ASP A 152 3.19 2.43 16.92
CA ASP A 152 3.35 1.36 17.91
C ASP A 152 3.76 0.02 17.29
N ARG A 153 3.65 -0.12 15.96
CA ARG A 153 3.97 -1.38 15.28
C ARG A 153 4.33 -1.21 13.82
N ILE A 154 5.08 -2.19 13.32
CA ILE A 154 5.33 -2.45 11.90
C ILE A 154 4.85 -3.86 11.62
N GLN A 155 3.97 -4.02 10.65
CA GLN A 155 3.45 -5.32 10.22
C GLN A 155 3.98 -5.68 8.84
N VAL A 156 4.38 -6.94 8.68
CA VAL A 156 4.90 -7.46 7.41
C VAL A 156 3.90 -8.44 6.82
N LEU A 157 3.56 -8.23 5.55
CA LEU A 157 2.73 -9.13 4.78
C LEU A 157 3.58 -9.80 3.70
N VAL A 158 3.57 -11.13 3.68
CA VAL A 158 4.20 -11.91 2.62
C VAL A 158 3.09 -12.56 1.79
N ASN A 159 3.11 -12.32 0.49
CA ASN A 159 2.06 -12.77 -0.42
C ASN A 159 0.65 -12.34 0.03
N GLY A 160 0.54 -11.13 0.58
CA GLY A 160 -0.72 -10.57 1.07
C GLY A 160 -1.25 -11.19 2.36
N ARG A 161 -0.43 -11.93 3.10
CA ARG A 161 -0.79 -12.51 4.39
C ARG A 161 0.12 -11.97 5.49
N PRO A 162 -0.44 -11.58 6.65
CA PRO A 162 0.36 -11.18 7.79
C PRO A 162 1.29 -12.33 8.25
N VAL A 163 2.54 -12.00 8.53
CA VAL A 163 3.53 -12.92 9.09
C VAL A 163 3.92 -12.41 10.48
N GLU A 164 3.33 -13.01 11.51
CA GLU A 164 3.47 -12.52 12.89
C GLU A 164 4.93 -12.50 13.37
N SER A 165 5.73 -13.49 12.96
CA SER A 165 7.16 -13.56 13.32
C SER A 165 8.03 -12.46 12.71
N LEU A 166 7.51 -11.72 11.74
CA LEU A 166 8.17 -10.57 11.11
C LEU A 166 7.57 -9.23 11.57
N ASN A 167 6.64 -9.26 12.52
CA ASN A 167 6.05 -8.04 13.05
C ASN A 167 6.91 -7.48 14.19
N PHE A 168 7.02 -6.18 14.21
CA PHE A 168 7.75 -5.44 15.24
C PHE A 168 6.76 -4.53 15.97
N THR A 169 6.79 -4.59 17.29
CA THR A 169 5.97 -3.71 18.12
C THR A 169 6.87 -2.94 19.08
N ARG A 170 6.42 -1.78 19.55
CA ARG A 170 7.12 -1.02 20.59
C ARG A 170 7.41 -1.89 21.85
N THR A 171 6.53 -2.81 22.18
CA THR A 171 6.73 -3.73 23.31
C THR A 171 7.82 -4.77 23.06
N SER A 172 7.93 -5.27 21.83
CA SER A 172 8.92 -6.32 21.49
C SER A 172 10.30 -5.77 21.13
N HIS A 173 10.36 -4.51 20.64
CA HIS A 173 11.58 -3.87 20.12
C HIS A 173 11.57 -2.37 20.46
N GLN A 174 11.54 -2.06 21.74
CA GLN A 174 11.45 -0.67 22.19
C GLN A 174 12.58 0.22 21.65
N GLU A 175 13.76 -0.34 21.47
CA GLU A 175 14.94 0.34 20.95
C GLU A 175 14.80 0.87 19.51
N TRP A 176 13.81 0.38 18.77
CA TRP A 176 13.55 0.80 17.38
C TRP A 176 12.49 1.90 17.28
N PHE A 177 11.82 2.18 18.37
CA PHE A 177 10.78 3.20 18.46
C PHE A 177 11.29 4.35 19.33
N SER A 178 11.79 5.41 18.71
CA SER A 178 12.17 6.64 19.42
C SER A 178 10.95 7.54 19.61
N ASP A 179 10.92 8.25 20.72
CA ASP A 179 9.95 9.31 20.98
C ASP A 179 10.27 10.58 20.18
#